data_f320417ac45e1b6c78eea95c30cd984c
#
_entry.id   f320417ac45e1b6c78eea95c30cd984c
#
_cell.length_a   1.000
_cell.length_b   1.000
_cell.length_c   1.000
_cell.angle_alpha   90.00
_cell.angle_beta   90.00
_cell.angle_gamma   90.00
#
_symmetry.space_group_name_H-M   'P 1'
#
loop_
_entity.id
_entity.type
_entity.pdbx_description
1 polymer ?
#
loop_
_entity_poly.entity_id
_entity_poly.type
_entity_poly.pdbx_seq_one_letter_code
_entity_poly.pdbx_strand_id
1 'polypeptide(L)'
;MILSFVFGLLLMTTQQVNTQDHLEITKDGHTVTNINRLDFSFPYTDLPIIDSNKYNQFLDKLDKQFSVEPKNASFDQHGQIIAEQAGYRIHRQSFTEQYYAYYFSQQQSKLEIPMLSVYPKVDSELLGAIRSIRIGRYVTTFNSHNKKRSTNIQLAAEAINNYVVFPGEGFSFNKVVGKRTTAKGYLRAPVIVKGEFSEDIGGGICQVSSTLYNAVDNAGLKIVQRFSHSRKVPYIPPGRDATVSWYGPDFEFKNMYNQPVLIQAKTLGNLLIIKVYSSDSIEYIPRKIPSF
;
A
#
# COMPACT_ATOMS: atom_id res chain seq x y z
N MET A 1 63.61 6.23 68.22
CA MET A 1 62.36 6.77 67.61
C MET A 1 62.36 6.40 66.13
N ILE A 2 61.74 5.26 65.80
CA ILE A 2 61.76 4.68 64.45
C ILE A 2 60.40 4.96 63.84
N LEU A 3 60.39 5.76 62.79
CA LEU A 3 59.17 6.11 62.03
C LEU A 3 58.96 5.07 60.90
N SER A 4 57.95 4.21 61.05
CA SER A 4 57.54 3.26 59.99
C SER A 4 56.62 3.93 59.03
N PHE A 5 57.04 4.08 57.77
CA PHE A 5 56.16 4.49 56.62
C PHE A 5 55.45 3.25 56.08
N VAL A 6 54.12 3.22 56.19
CA VAL A 6 53.29 2.24 55.53
C VAL A 6 52.93 2.81 54.17
N PHE A 7 53.45 2.21 53.10
CA PHE A 7 53.08 2.50 51.75
C PHE A 7 51.75 1.73 51.39
N GLY A 8 50.65 2.39 51.39
CA GLY A 8 49.37 1.83 50.91
C GLY A 8 49.41 1.73 49.40
N LEU A 9 49.46 0.51 48.86
CA LEU A 9 49.34 0.22 47.43
C LEU A 9 47.85 0.29 47.04
N LEU A 10 47.43 1.38 46.39
CA LEU A 10 46.09 1.53 45.85
C LEU A 10 46.02 0.72 44.55
N LEU A 11 45.50 -0.50 44.62
CA LEU A 11 45.13 -1.29 43.43
C LEU A 11 43.94 -0.63 42.76
N MET A 12 44.18 0.20 41.74
CA MET A 12 43.14 0.58 40.77
C MET A 12 42.83 -0.64 39.91
N THR A 13 41.76 -1.34 40.23
CA THR A 13 41.15 -2.29 39.31
C THR A 13 40.53 -1.48 38.19
N THR A 14 41.23 -1.36 37.07
CA THR A 14 40.61 -0.97 35.82
C THR A 14 39.55 -2.05 35.46
N GLN A 15 38.30 -1.76 35.66
CA GLN A 15 37.25 -2.57 35.02
C GLN A 15 37.54 -2.53 33.52
N GLN A 16 38.09 -3.62 32.98
CA GLN A 16 38.08 -3.86 31.56
C GLN A 16 36.60 -3.93 31.17
N VAL A 17 36.11 -2.89 30.49
CA VAL A 17 34.85 -2.95 29.80
C VAL A 17 34.98 -4.11 28.81
N ASN A 18 34.28 -5.19 29.10
CA ASN A 18 34.31 -6.39 28.27
C ASN A 18 33.64 -6.03 26.91
N THR A 19 34.46 -5.68 25.94
CA THR A 19 34.03 -5.27 24.59
C THR A 19 33.34 -6.40 23.86
N GLN A 20 33.27 -7.61 24.39
CA GLN A 20 32.62 -8.78 23.84
C GLN A 20 31.09 -8.82 24.04
N ASP A 21 30.53 -7.95 24.88
CA ASP A 21 29.08 -7.94 25.17
C ASP A 21 28.24 -7.07 24.23
N HIS A 22 28.86 -6.39 23.26
CA HIS A 22 28.17 -5.53 22.33
C HIS A 22 28.16 -6.15 20.92
N LEU A 23 26.98 -6.19 20.33
CA LEU A 23 26.77 -6.51 18.91
C LEU A 23 26.48 -5.23 18.13
N GLU A 24 27.38 -4.89 17.23
CA GLU A 24 27.18 -3.79 16.28
C GLU A 24 26.24 -4.25 15.16
N ILE A 25 25.07 -3.63 15.05
CA ILE A 25 24.15 -3.84 13.95
C ILE A 25 24.47 -2.84 12.84
N THR A 26 24.71 -3.34 11.64
CA THR A 26 25.08 -2.51 10.49
C THR A 26 24.11 -2.70 9.31
N LYS A 27 24.04 -1.68 8.45
CA LYS A 27 23.31 -1.72 7.18
C LYS A 27 24.15 -1.02 6.11
N ASP A 28 24.46 -1.73 5.02
CA ASP A 28 25.35 -1.26 3.95
C ASP A 28 26.71 -0.76 4.50
N GLY A 29 27.24 -1.46 5.52
CA GLY A 29 28.50 -1.15 6.18
C GLY A 29 28.43 -0.01 7.22
N HIS A 30 27.30 0.67 7.36
CA HIS A 30 27.12 1.75 8.34
C HIS A 30 26.48 1.23 9.63
N THR A 31 27.00 1.68 10.78
CA THR A 31 26.45 1.33 12.08
C THR A 31 25.04 1.93 12.25
N VAL A 32 24.08 1.06 12.51
CA VAL A 32 22.68 1.43 12.79
C VAL A 32 22.47 1.60 14.29
N THR A 33 22.92 0.62 15.06
CA THR A 33 22.81 0.62 16.51
C THR A 33 23.77 -0.41 17.11
N ASN A 34 24.10 -0.24 18.39
CA ASN A 34 24.75 -1.25 19.19
C ASN A 34 23.75 -1.82 20.19
N ILE A 35 23.71 -3.13 20.30
CA ILE A 35 22.87 -3.83 21.27
C ILE A 35 23.74 -4.63 22.22
N ASN A 36 23.28 -4.74 23.47
CA ASN A 36 23.92 -5.59 24.46
C ASN A 36 23.17 -6.93 24.53
N ARG A 37 23.88 -7.99 24.82
CA ARG A 37 23.30 -9.32 25.04
C ARG A 37 22.18 -9.31 26.07
N LEU A 38 22.29 -8.51 27.13
CA LEU A 38 21.27 -8.42 28.18
C LEU A 38 20.04 -7.62 27.84
N ASP A 39 20.04 -6.82 26.74
CA ASP A 39 18.89 -5.98 26.34
C ASP A 39 17.62 -6.81 26.11
N PHE A 40 17.80 -8.04 25.63
CA PHE A 40 16.70 -8.96 25.33
C PHE A 40 16.66 -10.17 26.25
N SER A 41 17.32 -10.13 27.40
CA SER A 41 17.27 -11.21 28.40
C SER A 41 16.14 -10.95 29.41
N PHE A 42 15.60 -12.04 29.97
CA PHE A 42 14.72 -11.91 31.14
C PHE A 42 15.52 -11.45 32.33
N PRO A 43 15.14 -10.35 33.00
CA PRO A 43 15.73 -9.97 34.27
C PRO A 43 15.44 -11.05 35.32
N TYR A 44 16.38 -11.28 36.23
CA TYR A 44 16.21 -12.20 37.36
C TYR A 44 16.38 -13.70 37.07
N THR A 45 16.94 -14.07 35.94
CA THR A 45 17.32 -15.47 35.66
C THR A 45 18.81 -15.53 35.38
N ASP A 46 19.51 -16.47 36.01
CA ASP A 46 20.92 -16.79 35.69
C ASP A 46 21.04 -17.62 34.41
N LEU A 47 19.89 -17.95 33.80
CA LEU A 47 19.83 -18.69 32.54
C LEU A 47 19.77 -17.72 31.34
N PRO A 48 20.45 -18.06 30.23
CA PRO A 48 20.43 -17.26 29.01
C PRO A 48 19.09 -17.44 28.25
N ILE A 49 18.02 -16.84 28.80
CA ILE A 49 16.68 -16.91 28.22
C ILE A 49 16.39 -15.58 27.53
N ILE A 50 16.04 -15.65 26.24
CA ILE A 50 15.67 -14.48 25.43
C ILE A 50 14.22 -14.11 25.70
N ASP A 51 13.98 -12.83 26.03
CA ASP A 51 12.64 -12.23 26.05
C ASP A 51 12.17 -12.00 24.57
N SER A 52 11.42 -12.96 24.08
CA SER A 52 10.93 -12.93 22.69
C SER A 52 10.08 -11.69 22.38
N ASN A 53 9.39 -11.12 23.37
CA ASN A 53 8.56 -9.92 23.16
C ASN A 53 9.44 -8.70 22.91
N LYS A 54 10.45 -8.48 23.75
CA LYS A 54 11.40 -7.37 23.55
C LYS A 54 12.17 -7.52 22.25
N TYR A 55 12.63 -8.74 21.96
CA TYR A 55 13.36 -9.04 20.74
C TYR A 55 12.51 -8.77 19.49
N ASN A 56 11.26 -9.25 19.44
CA ASN A 56 10.35 -9.02 18.32
C ASN A 56 10.02 -7.52 18.15
N GLN A 57 9.82 -6.77 19.24
CA GLN A 57 9.62 -5.32 19.18
C GLN A 57 10.82 -4.60 18.57
N PHE A 58 12.04 -5.06 18.90
CA PHE A 58 13.25 -4.53 18.29
C PHE A 58 13.31 -4.83 16.79
N LEU A 59 13.03 -6.08 16.37
CA LEU A 59 12.95 -6.46 14.96
C LEU A 59 11.88 -5.66 14.21
N ASP A 60 10.73 -5.43 14.82
CA ASP A 60 9.65 -4.62 14.21
C ASP A 60 10.07 -3.17 13.99
N LYS A 61 10.86 -2.61 14.91
CA LYS A 61 11.44 -1.26 14.74
C LYS A 61 12.43 -1.20 13.59
N LEU A 62 13.34 -2.17 13.51
CA LEU A 62 14.32 -2.27 12.42
C LEU A 62 13.59 -2.48 11.07
N ASP A 63 12.61 -3.37 11.03
CA ASP A 63 11.84 -3.66 9.82
C ASP A 63 11.11 -2.40 9.33
N LYS A 64 10.46 -1.67 10.24
CA LYS A 64 9.82 -0.39 9.91
C LYS A 64 10.79 0.68 9.40
N GLN A 65 12.03 0.66 9.87
CA GLN A 65 13.06 1.63 9.49
C GLN A 65 13.67 1.33 8.12
N PHE A 66 13.90 0.06 7.79
CA PHE A 66 14.67 -0.35 6.62
C PHE A 66 13.85 -1.02 5.52
N SER A 67 12.60 -1.41 5.78
CA SER A 67 11.75 -1.97 4.74
C SER A 67 11.28 -0.89 3.76
N VAL A 68 11.31 -1.24 2.50
CA VAL A 68 10.79 -0.43 1.40
C VAL A 68 9.74 -1.25 0.67
N GLU A 69 8.51 -0.74 0.61
CA GLU A 69 7.45 -1.43 -0.13
C GLU A 69 7.74 -1.42 -1.65
N PRO A 70 7.50 -2.54 -2.34
CA PRO A 70 7.65 -2.59 -3.79
C PRO A 70 6.63 -1.70 -4.48
N LYS A 71 7.01 -1.13 -5.62
CA LYS A 71 6.10 -0.34 -6.45
C LYS A 71 5.81 -1.08 -7.74
N ASN A 72 4.53 -1.26 -8.04
CA ASN A 72 4.09 -1.84 -9.30
C ASN A 72 4.47 -0.96 -10.49
N ALA A 73 4.70 -1.58 -11.64
CA ALA A 73 4.72 -0.88 -12.91
C ALA A 73 3.40 -0.14 -13.15
N SER A 74 3.44 0.97 -13.84
CA SER A 74 2.27 1.81 -14.12
C SER A 74 2.42 2.50 -15.48
N PHE A 75 1.32 3.06 -16.01
CA PHE A 75 1.39 3.94 -17.17
C PHE A 75 1.40 5.40 -16.73
N ASP A 76 2.25 6.19 -17.34
CA ASP A 76 2.23 7.64 -17.19
C ASP A 76 1.05 8.28 -17.97
N GLN A 77 0.97 9.61 -17.94
CA GLN A 77 -0.06 10.39 -18.64
C GLN A 77 0.01 10.26 -20.18
N HIS A 78 1.17 9.88 -20.72
CA HIS A 78 1.43 9.68 -22.16
C HIS A 78 1.21 8.21 -22.59
N GLY A 79 0.98 7.31 -21.62
CA GLY A 79 0.80 5.89 -21.84
C GLY A 79 2.10 5.12 -22.01
N GLN A 80 3.23 5.69 -21.56
CA GLN A 80 4.52 5.01 -21.45
C GLN A 80 4.56 4.22 -20.14
N ILE A 81 5.24 3.08 -20.15
CA ILE A 81 5.42 2.26 -18.95
C ILE A 81 6.47 2.91 -18.06
N ILE A 82 6.09 3.18 -16.81
CA ILE A 82 7.01 3.43 -15.70
C ILE A 82 7.30 2.08 -15.09
N ALA A 83 8.56 1.67 -15.10
CA ALA A 83 8.97 0.37 -14.61
C ALA A 83 8.70 0.21 -13.11
N GLU A 84 8.48 -1.02 -12.72
CA GLU A 84 8.36 -1.44 -11.33
C GLU A 84 9.64 -1.16 -10.54
N GLN A 85 9.49 -1.08 -9.23
CA GLN A 85 10.61 -0.99 -8.31
C GLN A 85 10.50 -2.09 -7.27
N ALA A 86 11.54 -2.91 -7.14
CA ALA A 86 11.63 -3.89 -6.08
C ALA A 86 11.67 -3.18 -4.72
N GLY A 87 10.98 -3.75 -3.76
CA GLY A 87 11.08 -3.39 -2.36
C GLY A 87 12.08 -4.28 -1.62
N TYR A 88 12.27 -4.00 -0.35
CA TYR A 88 13.16 -4.76 0.51
C TYR A 88 12.54 -4.95 1.89
N ARG A 89 12.77 -6.09 2.51
CA ARG A 89 12.40 -6.38 3.91
C ARG A 89 13.57 -7.03 4.62
N ILE A 90 13.60 -6.92 5.93
CA ILE A 90 14.58 -7.66 6.73
C ILE A 90 14.28 -9.16 6.59
N HIS A 91 15.32 -9.94 6.27
CA HIS A 91 15.24 -11.40 6.33
C HIS A 91 15.27 -11.84 7.79
N ARG A 92 14.12 -11.74 8.47
CA ARG A 92 13.97 -11.94 9.92
C ARG A 92 14.56 -13.25 10.42
N GLN A 93 14.37 -14.34 9.64
CA GLN A 93 14.92 -15.63 10.01
C GLN A 93 16.46 -15.58 10.07
N SER A 94 17.10 -15.11 8.99
CA SER A 94 18.56 -15.01 8.95
C SER A 94 19.13 -14.04 10.00
N PHE A 95 18.43 -12.92 10.25
CA PHE A 95 18.81 -11.99 11.31
C PHE A 95 18.72 -12.69 12.68
N THR A 96 17.66 -13.44 12.95
CA THR A 96 17.44 -14.16 14.20
C THR A 96 18.48 -15.25 14.42
N GLU A 97 18.83 -16.01 13.39
CA GLU A 97 19.87 -17.04 13.44
C GLU A 97 21.23 -16.43 13.80
N GLN A 98 21.61 -15.32 13.16
CA GLN A 98 22.85 -14.62 13.44
C GLN A 98 22.85 -14.01 14.86
N TYR A 99 21.72 -13.41 15.27
CA TYR A 99 21.57 -12.87 16.61
C TYR A 99 21.68 -13.99 17.68
N TYR A 100 21.07 -15.15 17.46
CA TYR A 100 21.17 -16.28 18.39
C TYR A 100 22.60 -16.85 18.43
N ALA A 101 23.31 -16.91 17.31
CA ALA A 101 24.71 -17.29 17.29
C ALA A 101 25.55 -16.35 18.16
N TYR A 102 25.33 -15.03 18.04
CA TYR A 102 25.96 -14.06 18.94
C TYR A 102 25.54 -14.27 20.40
N TYR A 103 24.25 -14.41 20.66
CA TYR A 103 23.69 -14.50 22.01
C TYR A 103 24.27 -15.68 22.82
N PHE A 104 24.40 -16.84 22.16
CA PHE A 104 24.86 -18.08 22.82
C PHE A 104 26.35 -18.32 22.73
N SER A 105 27.01 -17.88 21.65
CA SER A 105 28.44 -18.21 21.43
C SER A 105 29.40 -17.04 21.67
N GLN A 106 28.94 -15.80 21.71
CA GLN A 106 29.73 -14.56 21.86
C GLN A 106 30.87 -14.39 20.82
N GLN A 107 30.79 -15.11 19.70
CA GLN A 107 31.85 -15.10 18.69
C GLN A 107 31.73 -13.96 17.68
N GLN A 108 30.54 -13.33 17.59
CA GLN A 108 30.25 -12.33 16.58
C GLN A 108 30.02 -10.96 17.22
N SER A 109 30.84 -9.98 16.84
CA SER A 109 30.72 -8.60 17.35
C SER A 109 29.96 -7.66 16.39
N LYS A 110 29.69 -8.11 15.17
CA LYS A 110 29.03 -7.32 14.11
C LYS A 110 28.04 -8.17 13.34
N LEU A 111 26.85 -7.61 13.08
CA LEU A 111 25.79 -8.22 12.29
C LEU A 111 25.32 -7.23 11.23
N GLU A 112 25.53 -7.56 9.97
CA GLU A 112 24.94 -6.83 8.87
C GLU A 112 23.48 -7.25 8.71
N ILE A 113 22.54 -6.28 8.62
CA ILE A 113 21.12 -6.56 8.49
C ILE A 113 20.86 -7.30 7.15
N PRO A 114 20.49 -8.60 7.19
CA PRO A 114 20.21 -9.33 5.98
C PRO A 114 18.89 -8.85 5.37
N MET A 115 18.92 -8.46 4.10
CA MET A 115 17.75 -7.96 3.38
C MET A 115 17.25 -8.99 2.37
N LEU A 116 15.93 -9.07 2.23
CA LEU A 116 15.23 -9.86 1.23
C LEU A 116 14.57 -8.92 0.23
N SER A 117 14.81 -9.12 -1.06
CA SER A 117 14.11 -8.40 -2.12
C SER A 117 12.65 -8.85 -2.19
N VAL A 118 11.74 -7.89 -2.28
CA VAL A 118 10.30 -8.12 -2.47
C VAL A 118 9.91 -7.56 -3.84
N TYR A 119 9.44 -8.43 -4.71
CA TYR A 119 9.02 -8.02 -6.05
C TYR A 119 7.56 -7.58 -6.06
N PRO A 120 7.21 -6.56 -6.84
CA PRO A 120 5.83 -6.14 -7.01
C PRO A 120 5.00 -7.19 -7.74
N LYS A 121 3.68 -7.17 -7.55
CA LYS A 121 2.76 -8.08 -8.24
C LYS A 121 2.58 -7.75 -9.72
N VAL A 122 2.80 -6.50 -10.11
CA VAL A 122 2.64 -6.00 -11.47
C VAL A 122 3.98 -5.46 -11.93
N ASP A 123 4.63 -6.19 -12.81
CA ASP A 123 5.84 -5.79 -13.51
C ASP A 123 5.50 -5.17 -14.88
N SER A 124 6.51 -4.69 -15.57
CA SER A 124 6.39 -4.05 -16.88
C SER A 124 5.92 -5.01 -17.98
N GLU A 125 6.31 -6.28 -17.90
CA GLU A 125 5.93 -7.31 -18.85
C GLU A 125 4.44 -7.63 -18.73
N LEU A 126 3.97 -7.94 -17.53
CA LEU A 126 2.55 -8.16 -17.26
C LEU A 126 1.71 -6.94 -17.65
N LEU A 127 2.14 -5.74 -17.28
CA LEU A 127 1.41 -4.51 -17.57
C LEU A 127 1.28 -4.27 -19.09
N GLY A 128 2.34 -4.56 -19.86
CA GLY A 128 2.30 -4.54 -21.32
C GLY A 128 1.33 -5.58 -21.89
N ALA A 129 1.40 -6.81 -21.41
CA ALA A 129 0.56 -7.92 -21.87
C ALA A 129 -0.94 -7.65 -21.62
N ILE A 130 -1.33 -7.15 -20.44
CA ILE A 130 -2.75 -6.90 -20.10
C ILE A 130 -3.32 -5.61 -20.71
N ARG A 131 -2.53 -4.83 -21.44
CA ARG A 131 -3.04 -3.68 -22.21
C ARG A 131 -3.43 -4.02 -23.65
N SER A 132 -3.34 -5.28 -24.06
CA SER A 132 -3.50 -5.72 -25.46
C SER A 132 -4.89 -5.45 -26.00
N ILE A 133 -5.95 -5.82 -25.29
CA ILE A 133 -7.33 -5.59 -25.75
C ILE A 133 -8.15 -4.82 -24.72
N ARG A 134 -9.01 -3.92 -25.21
CA ARG A 134 -9.98 -3.24 -24.39
C ARG A 134 -11.26 -4.06 -24.32
N ILE A 135 -11.59 -4.57 -23.14
CA ILE A 135 -12.77 -5.40 -22.89
C ILE A 135 -13.98 -4.62 -22.38
N GLY A 136 -13.78 -3.40 -21.86
CA GLY A 136 -14.86 -2.53 -21.40
C GLY A 136 -14.51 -1.04 -21.47
N ARG A 137 -15.55 -0.21 -21.57
CA ARG A 137 -15.39 1.25 -21.59
C ARG A 137 -16.68 1.93 -21.16
N TYR A 138 -16.52 3.02 -20.41
CA TYR A 138 -17.61 3.97 -20.20
C TYR A 138 -17.09 5.39 -20.07
N VAL A 139 -17.94 6.37 -20.44
CA VAL A 139 -17.61 7.79 -20.40
C VAL A 139 -18.79 8.56 -19.82
N THR A 140 -18.51 9.47 -18.92
CA THR A 140 -19.50 10.43 -18.42
C THR A 140 -18.96 11.85 -18.53
N THR A 141 -19.88 12.81 -18.59
CA THR A 141 -19.54 14.23 -18.64
C THR A 141 -19.77 14.90 -17.29
N PHE A 142 -18.98 15.93 -16.98
CA PHE A 142 -19.16 16.77 -15.80
C PHE A 142 -18.89 18.24 -16.12
N ASN A 143 -19.44 19.13 -15.30
CA ASN A 143 -19.19 20.56 -15.45
C ASN A 143 -17.79 20.91 -14.94
N SER A 144 -16.86 21.14 -15.87
CA SER A 144 -15.46 21.49 -15.57
C SER A 144 -15.25 22.90 -14.95
N HIS A 145 -16.29 23.76 -15.01
CA HIS A 145 -16.25 25.07 -14.35
C HIS A 145 -16.41 24.94 -12.83
N ASN A 146 -17.03 23.88 -12.32
CA ASN A 146 -17.01 23.57 -10.89
C ASN A 146 -15.66 22.94 -10.51
N LYS A 147 -14.68 23.80 -10.26
CA LYS A 147 -13.28 23.39 -10.01
C LYS A 147 -13.16 22.42 -8.84
N LYS A 148 -13.86 22.68 -7.73
CA LYS A 148 -13.79 21.83 -6.53
C LYS A 148 -14.28 20.41 -6.83
N ARG A 149 -15.41 20.27 -7.50
CA ARG A 149 -15.97 18.98 -7.91
C ARG A 149 -15.09 18.28 -8.95
N SER A 150 -14.55 19.03 -9.90
CA SER A 150 -13.62 18.51 -10.93
C SER A 150 -12.34 17.96 -10.30
N THR A 151 -11.76 18.65 -9.32
CA THR A 151 -10.60 18.17 -8.55
C THR A 151 -10.92 16.83 -7.85
N ASN A 152 -12.07 16.72 -7.18
CA ASN A 152 -12.47 15.48 -6.52
C ASN A 152 -12.62 14.30 -7.51
N ILE A 153 -13.22 14.56 -8.68
CA ILE A 153 -13.38 13.56 -9.74
C ILE A 153 -12.00 13.11 -10.25
N GLN A 154 -11.12 14.06 -10.49
CA GLN A 154 -9.76 13.79 -10.94
C GLN A 154 -8.99 12.93 -9.94
N LEU A 155 -8.94 13.33 -8.66
CA LEU A 155 -8.26 12.59 -7.59
C LEU A 155 -8.79 11.16 -7.44
N ALA A 156 -10.11 10.98 -7.51
CA ALA A 156 -10.70 9.64 -7.42
C ALA A 156 -10.41 8.80 -8.68
N ALA A 157 -10.37 9.41 -9.86
CA ALA A 157 -9.98 8.73 -11.11
C ALA A 157 -8.49 8.32 -11.07
N GLU A 158 -7.62 9.20 -10.61
CA GLU A 158 -6.19 8.91 -10.43
C GLU A 158 -5.97 7.76 -9.45
N ALA A 159 -6.73 7.71 -8.34
CA ALA A 159 -6.61 6.65 -7.35
C ALA A 159 -6.95 5.25 -7.89
N ILE A 160 -7.86 5.14 -8.85
CA ILE A 160 -8.23 3.86 -9.49
C ILE A 160 -7.48 3.60 -10.79
N ASN A 161 -6.73 4.58 -11.30
CA ASN A 161 -5.97 4.43 -12.54
C ASN A 161 -4.80 3.44 -12.35
N ASN A 162 -4.53 2.64 -13.36
CA ASN A 162 -3.51 1.59 -13.35
C ASN A 162 -3.75 0.47 -12.32
N TYR A 163 -4.96 0.34 -11.79
CA TYR A 163 -5.27 -0.73 -10.86
C TYR A 163 -5.49 -2.05 -11.61
N VAL A 164 -4.77 -3.10 -11.19
CA VAL A 164 -4.86 -4.44 -11.75
C VAL A 164 -5.62 -5.34 -10.78
N VAL A 165 -6.64 -6.05 -11.29
CA VAL A 165 -7.43 -7.03 -10.55
C VAL A 165 -7.13 -8.42 -11.11
N PHE A 166 -6.44 -9.25 -10.33
CA PHE A 166 -6.06 -10.61 -10.75
C PHE A 166 -7.25 -11.57 -10.76
N PRO A 167 -7.13 -12.72 -11.47
CA PRO A 167 -8.13 -13.78 -11.43
C PRO A 167 -8.49 -14.17 -9.99
N GLY A 168 -9.80 -14.20 -9.69
CA GLY A 168 -10.30 -14.49 -8.36
C GLY A 168 -10.24 -13.34 -7.35
N GLU A 169 -9.55 -12.23 -7.64
CA GLU A 169 -9.49 -11.07 -6.74
C GLU A 169 -10.74 -10.18 -6.86
N GLY A 170 -11.07 -9.51 -5.75
CA GLY A 170 -12.11 -8.50 -5.67
C GLY A 170 -11.54 -7.09 -5.65
N PHE A 171 -12.31 -6.15 -6.19
CA PHE A 171 -12.05 -4.71 -6.11
C PHE A 171 -13.09 -4.05 -5.22
N SER A 172 -12.66 -3.17 -4.30
CA SER A 172 -13.51 -2.30 -3.49
C SER A 172 -13.12 -0.84 -3.78
N PHE A 173 -14.10 -0.06 -4.23
CA PHE A 173 -13.87 1.35 -4.56
C PHE A 173 -13.41 2.14 -3.34
N ASN A 174 -14.04 1.90 -2.18
CA ASN A 174 -13.70 2.60 -0.96
C ASN A 174 -12.28 2.26 -0.46
N LYS A 175 -11.85 0.99 -0.59
CA LYS A 175 -10.49 0.58 -0.22
C LYS A 175 -9.44 1.24 -1.10
N VAL A 176 -9.65 1.27 -2.42
CA VAL A 176 -8.68 1.79 -3.39
C VAL A 176 -8.57 3.31 -3.31
N VAL A 177 -9.69 4.03 -3.30
CA VAL A 177 -9.71 5.50 -3.20
C VAL A 177 -9.33 5.97 -1.79
N GLY A 178 -9.69 5.18 -0.78
CA GLY A 178 -9.46 5.50 0.62
C GLY A 178 -10.38 6.60 1.15
N LYS A 179 -10.17 6.98 2.41
CA LYS A 179 -10.92 8.07 3.05
C LYS A 179 -10.63 9.40 2.34
N ARG A 180 -11.69 10.12 2.00
CA ARG A 180 -11.64 11.42 1.32
C ARG A 180 -11.41 12.49 2.38
N THR A 181 -10.22 13.08 2.39
CA THR A 181 -9.83 14.08 3.37
C THR A 181 -9.22 15.30 2.67
N THR A 182 -9.26 16.45 3.32
CA THR A 182 -8.58 17.66 2.84
C THR A 182 -7.07 17.48 2.73
N ALA A 183 -6.46 16.67 3.61
CA ALA A 183 -5.03 16.33 3.55
C ALA A 183 -4.65 15.54 2.27
N LYS A 184 -5.62 14.83 1.66
CA LYS A 184 -5.46 14.17 0.36
C LYS A 184 -5.86 15.07 -0.82
N GLY A 185 -6.15 16.34 -0.59
CA GLY A 185 -6.53 17.31 -1.62
C GLY A 185 -8.03 17.32 -1.97
N TYR A 186 -8.88 16.50 -1.32
CA TYR A 186 -10.32 16.54 -1.57
C TYR A 186 -10.95 17.80 -1.01
N LEU A 187 -11.86 18.38 -1.80
CA LEU A 187 -12.51 19.66 -1.50
C LEU A 187 -14.01 19.47 -1.22
N ARG A 188 -14.58 20.41 -0.47
CA ARG A 188 -16.03 20.47 -0.29
C ARG A 188 -16.71 20.85 -1.61
N ALA A 189 -17.68 20.05 -2.01
CA ALA A 189 -18.47 20.25 -3.21
C ALA A 189 -19.87 19.61 -3.03
N PRO A 190 -20.85 19.93 -3.91
CA PRO A 190 -22.19 19.39 -3.76
C PRO A 190 -22.25 17.86 -3.76
N VAL A 191 -22.96 17.30 -2.79
CA VAL A 191 -23.29 15.88 -2.60
C VAL A 191 -24.79 15.70 -2.43
N ILE A 192 -25.27 14.46 -2.59
CA ILE A 192 -26.65 14.07 -2.28
C ILE A 192 -26.60 13.20 -1.01
N VAL A 193 -27.17 13.69 0.09
CA VAL A 193 -27.26 12.96 1.36
C VAL A 193 -28.73 12.79 1.72
N LYS A 194 -29.17 11.53 1.89
CA LYS A 194 -30.57 11.19 2.19
C LYS A 194 -31.61 11.89 1.28
N GLY A 195 -31.25 12.08 0.02
CA GLY A 195 -32.10 12.72 -0.96
C GLY A 195 -32.10 14.25 -0.97
N GLU A 196 -31.27 14.91 -0.18
CA GLU A 196 -31.10 16.37 -0.15
C GLU A 196 -29.72 16.79 -0.67
N PHE A 197 -29.67 17.98 -1.29
CA PHE A 197 -28.39 18.58 -1.67
C PHE A 197 -27.70 19.15 -0.45
N SER A 198 -26.44 18.79 -0.28
CA SER A 198 -25.58 19.28 0.78
C SER A 198 -24.18 19.54 0.20
N GLU A 199 -23.29 20.11 1.00
CA GLU A 199 -21.87 20.23 0.65
C GLU A 199 -21.03 19.40 1.61
N ASP A 200 -20.21 18.49 1.04
CA ASP A 200 -19.28 17.70 1.83
C ASP A 200 -17.98 17.44 1.06
N ILE A 201 -16.96 16.97 1.79
CA ILE A 201 -15.66 16.64 1.20
C ILE A 201 -15.82 15.46 0.25
N GLY A 202 -15.35 15.62 -1.00
CA GLY A 202 -15.42 14.56 -2.01
C GLY A 202 -16.66 14.58 -2.87
N GLY A 203 -17.45 15.67 -2.89
CA GLY A 203 -18.56 15.80 -3.83
C GLY A 203 -18.11 15.57 -5.28
N GLY A 204 -18.82 14.67 -6.02
CA GLY A 204 -18.46 14.23 -7.36
C GLY A 204 -17.92 12.79 -7.47
N ILE A 205 -17.46 12.18 -6.39
CA ILE A 205 -16.83 10.86 -6.40
C ILE A 205 -17.80 9.74 -6.83
N CYS A 206 -19.08 9.83 -6.49
CA CYS A 206 -20.09 8.89 -6.97
C CYS A 206 -20.22 8.86 -8.50
N GLN A 207 -19.81 9.91 -9.21
CA GLN A 207 -19.72 9.88 -10.67
C GLN A 207 -18.59 8.94 -11.12
N VAL A 208 -17.45 8.93 -10.41
CA VAL A 208 -16.31 8.04 -10.72
C VAL A 208 -16.71 6.58 -10.48
N SER A 209 -17.34 6.26 -9.34
CA SER A 209 -17.81 4.90 -9.05
C SER A 209 -18.90 4.43 -10.03
N SER A 210 -19.82 5.31 -10.43
CA SER A 210 -20.85 4.99 -11.42
C SER A 210 -20.26 4.76 -12.82
N THR A 211 -19.27 5.57 -13.22
CA THR A 211 -18.58 5.39 -14.49
C THR A 211 -17.79 4.09 -14.50
N LEU A 212 -17.10 3.76 -13.38
CA LEU A 212 -16.38 2.50 -13.22
C LEU A 212 -17.34 1.32 -13.25
N TYR A 213 -18.48 1.37 -12.52
CA TYR A 213 -19.48 0.32 -12.55
C TYR A 213 -19.91 0.00 -13.99
N ASN A 214 -20.23 1.01 -14.80
CA ASN A 214 -20.64 0.77 -16.17
C ASN A 214 -19.51 0.21 -17.05
N ALA A 215 -18.27 0.65 -16.85
CA ALA A 215 -17.13 0.13 -17.60
C ALA A 215 -16.86 -1.35 -17.29
N VAL A 216 -16.91 -1.75 -15.99
CA VAL A 216 -16.65 -3.14 -15.58
C VAL A 216 -17.86 -4.05 -15.87
N ASP A 217 -19.09 -3.53 -15.81
CA ASP A 217 -20.28 -4.25 -16.24
C ASP A 217 -20.27 -4.48 -17.76
N ASN A 218 -19.86 -3.49 -18.55
CA ASN A 218 -19.63 -3.64 -20.00
C ASN A 218 -18.58 -4.73 -20.29
N ALA A 219 -17.52 -4.80 -19.48
CA ALA A 219 -16.52 -5.87 -19.56
C ALA A 219 -17.05 -7.24 -19.12
N GLY A 220 -18.25 -7.34 -18.56
CA GLY A 220 -18.86 -8.58 -18.09
C GLY A 220 -18.38 -9.07 -16.72
N LEU A 221 -17.60 -8.26 -15.98
CA LEU A 221 -17.11 -8.60 -14.66
C LEU A 221 -18.24 -8.84 -13.65
N LYS A 222 -18.02 -9.64 -12.62
CA LYS A 222 -19.03 -9.97 -11.62
C LYS A 222 -19.18 -8.82 -10.62
N ILE A 223 -20.33 -8.14 -10.65
CA ILE A 223 -20.70 -7.15 -9.65
C ILE A 223 -21.03 -7.87 -8.34
N VAL A 224 -20.37 -7.48 -7.24
CA VAL A 224 -20.54 -8.06 -5.89
C VAL A 224 -21.46 -7.16 -5.07
N GLN A 225 -21.19 -5.84 -5.10
CA GLN A 225 -21.95 -4.88 -4.32
C GLN A 225 -22.15 -3.58 -5.12
N ARG A 226 -23.36 -3.06 -5.15
CA ARG A 226 -23.71 -1.76 -5.74
C ARG A 226 -24.96 -1.20 -5.11
N PHE A 227 -24.95 0.07 -4.82
CA PHE A 227 -26.10 0.81 -4.28
C PHE A 227 -26.46 1.96 -5.23
N SER A 228 -27.74 2.23 -5.38
CA SER A 228 -28.24 3.39 -6.14
C SER A 228 -28.45 4.60 -5.23
N HIS A 229 -28.36 5.80 -5.82
CA HIS A 229 -28.75 7.01 -5.12
C HIS A 229 -30.27 7.03 -4.88
N SER A 230 -30.69 7.72 -3.84
CA SER A 230 -32.10 7.97 -3.55
C SER A 230 -32.78 8.93 -4.55
N ARG A 231 -32.01 9.62 -5.37
CA ARG A 231 -32.46 10.53 -6.45
C ARG A 231 -31.73 10.25 -7.75
N LYS A 232 -32.36 10.60 -8.87
CA LYS A 232 -31.71 10.56 -10.18
C LYS A 232 -30.50 11.49 -10.21
N VAL A 233 -29.42 10.99 -10.74
CA VAL A 233 -28.19 11.75 -11.00
C VAL A 233 -28.09 12.09 -12.48
N PRO A 234 -27.62 13.30 -12.86
CA PRO A 234 -27.73 13.78 -14.24
C PRO A 234 -26.66 13.24 -15.19
N TYR A 235 -25.68 12.49 -14.72
CA TYR A 235 -24.51 12.05 -15.49
C TYR A 235 -24.56 10.59 -15.94
N ILE A 236 -25.65 9.87 -15.63
CA ILE A 236 -25.79 8.45 -15.95
C ILE A 236 -27.29 8.10 -16.19
N PRO A 237 -27.63 7.13 -17.04
CA PRO A 237 -29.02 6.67 -17.19
C PRO A 237 -29.59 6.16 -15.85
N PRO A 238 -30.91 6.30 -15.63
CA PRO A 238 -31.56 5.80 -14.43
C PRO A 238 -31.26 4.33 -14.15
N GLY A 239 -30.96 3.99 -12.89
CA GLY A 239 -30.61 2.64 -12.46
C GLY A 239 -29.20 2.17 -12.82
N ARG A 240 -28.40 3.04 -13.43
CA ARG A 240 -27.01 2.73 -13.81
C ARG A 240 -25.95 3.43 -12.93
N ASP A 241 -26.37 3.98 -11.81
CA ASP A 241 -25.50 4.66 -10.85
C ASP A 241 -24.95 3.69 -9.79
N ALA A 242 -23.84 4.07 -9.16
CA ALA A 242 -23.24 3.39 -8.04
C ALA A 242 -22.84 4.44 -7.00
N THR A 243 -23.60 4.55 -5.92
CA THR A 243 -23.29 5.46 -4.82
C THR A 243 -22.27 4.87 -3.87
N VAL A 244 -21.36 5.71 -3.41
CA VAL A 244 -20.29 5.32 -2.44
C VAL A 244 -20.16 6.36 -1.36
N SER A 245 -19.84 5.91 -0.15
CA SER A 245 -19.54 6.76 1.00
C SER A 245 -18.55 6.05 1.90
N TRP A 246 -17.65 6.79 2.57
CA TRP A 246 -16.59 6.15 3.37
C TRP A 246 -17.13 5.29 4.54
N TYR A 247 -18.19 5.72 5.18
CA TYR A 247 -18.81 5.00 6.29
C TYR A 247 -20.13 4.30 5.92
N GLY A 248 -20.37 4.08 4.64
CA GLY A 248 -21.64 3.53 4.14
C GLY A 248 -21.43 2.68 2.89
N PRO A 249 -22.25 2.90 1.84
CA PRO A 249 -22.23 2.07 0.66
C PRO A 249 -20.88 2.08 -0.06
N ASP A 250 -20.54 0.91 -0.62
CA ASP A 250 -19.39 0.71 -1.48
C ASP A 250 -19.80 0.19 -2.85
N PHE A 251 -18.89 0.27 -3.80
CA PHE A 251 -19.01 -0.40 -5.08
C PHE A 251 -17.91 -1.47 -5.17
N GLU A 252 -18.36 -2.72 -5.32
CA GLU A 252 -17.47 -3.88 -5.36
C GLU A 252 -17.73 -4.76 -6.57
N PHE A 253 -16.68 -5.27 -7.19
CA PHE A 253 -16.75 -6.29 -8.24
C PHE A 253 -15.61 -7.30 -8.08
N LYS A 254 -15.72 -8.44 -8.76
CA LYS A 254 -14.73 -9.51 -8.74
C LYS A 254 -14.35 -9.91 -10.16
N ASN A 255 -13.06 -10.14 -10.38
CA ASN A 255 -12.56 -10.72 -11.61
C ASN A 255 -12.71 -12.25 -11.54
N MET A 256 -13.65 -12.78 -12.33
CA MET A 256 -13.87 -14.22 -12.47
C MET A 256 -13.26 -14.80 -13.75
N TYR A 257 -12.56 -13.98 -14.53
CA TYR A 257 -11.89 -14.40 -15.75
C TYR A 257 -10.55 -15.08 -15.51
N ASN A 258 -10.04 -15.73 -16.54
CA ASN A 258 -8.77 -16.43 -16.56
C ASN A 258 -7.54 -15.51 -16.65
N GLN A 259 -7.74 -14.20 -16.88
CA GLN A 259 -6.66 -13.21 -17.04
C GLN A 259 -6.86 -12.01 -16.10
N PRO A 260 -5.76 -11.33 -15.70
CA PRO A 260 -5.85 -10.07 -14.98
C PRO A 260 -6.53 -8.98 -15.82
N VAL A 261 -7.26 -8.07 -15.17
CA VAL A 261 -7.86 -6.91 -15.81
C VAL A 261 -7.24 -5.62 -15.30
N LEU A 262 -6.95 -4.70 -16.22
CA LEU A 262 -6.37 -3.38 -15.94
C LEU A 262 -7.44 -2.31 -16.04
N ILE A 263 -7.60 -1.51 -15.00
CA ILE A 263 -8.44 -0.31 -15.00
C ILE A 263 -7.60 0.88 -15.41
N GLN A 264 -7.99 1.59 -16.44
CA GLN A 264 -7.46 2.91 -16.77
C GLN A 264 -8.56 3.96 -16.65
N ALA A 265 -8.29 4.99 -15.85
CA ALA A 265 -9.20 6.08 -15.58
C ALA A 265 -8.52 7.43 -15.77
N LYS A 266 -9.12 8.33 -16.53
CA LYS A 266 -8.60 9.67 -16.71
C LYS A 266 -9.71 10.70 -16.95
N THR A 267 -9.43 11.93 -16.60
CA THR A 267 -10.23 13.09 -17.01
C THR A 267 -9.60 13.76 -18.24
N LEU A 268 -10.42 14.21 -19.17
CA LEU A 268 -10.00 14.96 -20.33
C LEU A 268 -11.03 16.07 -20.59
N GLY A 269 -10.68 17.32 -20.29
CA GLY A 269 -11.63 18.41 -20.32
C GLY A 269 -12.80 18.20 -19.35
N ASN A 270 -14.01 18.06 -19.88
CA ASN A 270 -15.21 17.75 -19.12
C ASN A 270 -15.61 16.26 -19.16
N LEU A 271 -14.76 15.39 -19.67
CA LEU A 271 -15.00 13.96 -19.78
C LEU A 271 -14.29 13.20 -18.66
N LEU A 272 -14.98 12.26 -18.04
CA LEU A 272 -14.42 11.18 -17.24
C LEU A 272 -14.47 9.89 -18.07
N ILE A 273 -13.33 9.32 -18.39
CA ILE A 273 -13.17 8.15 -19.26
C ILE A 273 -12.60 7.01 -18.44
N ILE A 274 -13.32 5.90 -18.36
CA ILE A 274 -12.84 4.66 -17.75
C ILE A 274 -12.83 3.56 -18.79
N LYS A 275 -11.72 2.84 -18.88
CA LYS A 275 -11.50 1.72 -19.76
C LYS A 275 -11.01 0.53 -18.96
N VAL A 276 -11.41 -0.66 -19.36
CA VAL A 276 -10.95 -1.93 -18.81
C VAL A 276 -10.23 -2.68 -19.92
N TYR A 277 -9.01 -3.11 -19.63
CA TYR A 277 -8.16 -3.85 -20.56
C TYR A 277 -7.80 -5.21 -20.00
N SER A 278 -7.36 -6.11 -20.86
CA SER A 278 -6.76 -7.39 -20.49
C SER A 278 -5.85 -7.89 -21.62
N SER A 279 -5.22 -9.05 -21.41
CA SER A 279 -4.47 -9.75 -22.46
C SER A 279 -5.40 -10.28 -23.56
N ASP A 280 -4.85 -10.60 -24.71
CA ASP A 280 -5.57 -11.18 -25.86
C ASP A 280 -6.10 -12.60 -25.59
N SER A 281 -5.53 -13.29 -24.61
CA SER A 281 -5.94 -14.63 -24.18
C SER A 281 -7.06 -14.67 -23.14
N ILE A 282 -7.72 -13.51 -22.87
CA ILE A 282 -8.85 -13.47 -21.95
C ILE A 282 -10.12 -14.07 -22.59
N GLU A 283 -10.76 -14.96 -21.86
CA GLU A 283 -12.08 -15.49 -22.20
C GLU A 283 -13.16 -14.65 -21.49
N TYR A 284 -13.70 -13.63 -22.16
CA TYR A 284 -14.68 -12.71 -21.56
C TYR A 284 -15.98 -12.64 -22.34
N ILE A 285 -17.07 -12.32 -21.65
CA ILE A 285 -18.41 -12.14 -22.23
C ILE A 285 -18.86 -10.70 -21.96
N PRO A 286 -18.77 -9.80 -22.96
CA PRO A 286 -19.17 -8.42 -22.78
C PRO A 286 -20.68 -8.28 -22.63
N ARG A 287 -21.11 -7.29 -21.84
CA ARG A 287 -22.53 -6.93 -21.71
C ARG A 287 -22.83 -5.65 -22.48
N LYS A 288 -23.98 -5.64 -23.17
CA LYS A 288 -24.50 -4.39 -23.74
C LYS A 288 -25.06 -3.54 -22.61
N ILE A 289 -24.54 -2.31 -22.48
CA ILE A 289 -25.01 -1.35 -21.49
C ILE A 289 -25.50 -0.07 -22.21
N PRO A 290 -26.49 0.65 -21.65
CA PRO A 290 -26.94 1.91 -22.21
C PRO A 290 -25.82 2.93 -22.18
N SER A 291 -25.58 3.63 -23.31
CA SER A 291 -24.77 4.85 -23.37
C SER A 291 -25.60 6.05 -22.92
N PHE A 292 -24.93 7.08 -22.40
CA PHE A 292 -25.55 8.34 -21.99
C PHE A 292 -25.15 9.45 -22.97
#